data_dd37f5e823532efe2dc50e8a6df7d41e
#
_entry.id   dd37f5e823532efe2dc50e8a6df7d41e
#
_cell.length_a   1.000
_cell.length_b   1.000
_cell.length_c   1.000
_cell.angle_alpha   90.00
_cell.angle_beta   90.00
_cell.angle_gamma   90.00
#
_symmetry.space_group_name_H-M   'P 1'
#
loop_
_entity.id
_entity.type
_entity.pdbx_description
1 polymer ?
#
loop_
_entity_poly.entity_id
_entity_poly.type
_entity_poly.pdbx_seq_one_letter_code
_entity_poly.pdbx_strand_id
1 'polypeptide(L)'
;MPPFSKHLIHKDATTREALKQLDQLAVDAILFLVDENGRLQGSLTDGDIRRGLINGLNADDRAMKFAFQSPRYIEKGNYELKDIITLRKQEIKVLPVLNGNKEVINVINLKKLRSYLPIDTVIMAGGRGSRLRPLTDSTPKPLLKVGEKPIIEHNIDRLCSFGIDDFWISVRYLGEQLEAYFGNGASKSINIQYVWEQEALGTIGAVSQIQNWQHDYILVTNSDILTTLDYEDFFLDFLEKGADMSVATIPYAVDVPYAVLETSNHHVLSFREKPTYTYYSNGGIYLMKRSVIDRIPKQQFYDSTDLMQSLIDDGLKLVSYPMRQYWLDIGKPEDFEKAQADIKHLEL
;
A
#
# COMPACT_ATOMS: atom_id res chain seq x y z
N MET A 1 0.22 16.20 17.22
CA MET A 1 -0.95 16.36 16.32
C MET A 1 -0.64 15.63 15.01
N PRO A 2 -1.61 15.00 14.34
CA PRO A 2 -1.38 14.37 13.05
C PRO A 2 -0.79 15.36 12.03
N PRO A 3 0.10 14.92 11.14
CA PRO A 3 0.78 15.81 10.18
C PRO A 3 -0.17 16.60 9.27
N PHE A 4 -1.37 16.07 9.02
CA PHE A 4 -2.39 16.76 8.21
C PHE A 4 -3.10 17.92 8.95
N SER A 5 -3.00 18.00 10.29
CA SER A 5 -3.67 19.04 11.08
C SER A 5 -3.27 20.47 10.69
N LYS A 6 -2.10 20.64 10.08
CA LYS A 6 -1.65 21.90 9.50
C LYS A 6 -2.55 22.45 8.38
N HIS A 7 -3.37 21.59 7.76
CA HIS A 7 -4.36 21.98 6.74
C HIS A 7 -5.75 22.25 7.33
N LEU A 8 -5.93 22.07 8.65
CA LEU A 8 -7.23 22.26 9.30
C LEU A 8 -7.25 23.59 10.05
N ILE A 9 -8.35 24.31 9.93
CA ILE A 9 -8.63 25.53 10.69
C ILE A 9 -10.08 25.53 11.18
N HIS A 10 -10.33 26.08 12.36
CA HIS A 10 -11.69 26.16 12.89
C HIS A 10 -12.55 27.10 12.05
N LYS A 11 -13.82 26.77 11.81
CA LYS A 11 -14.76 27.58 11.01
C LYS A 11 -14.94 29.02 11.49
N ASP A 12 -14.74 29.28 12.81
CA ASP A 12 -14.87 30.58 13.43
C ASP A 12 -13.57 31.41 13.45
N ALA A 13 -12.44 30.85 12.94
CA ALA A 13 -11.20 31.59 12.83
C ALA A 13 -11.32 32.79 11.93
N THR A 14 -10.51 33.82 12.21
CA THR A 14 -10.42 35.01 11.38
C THR A 14 -9.68 34.74 10.08
N THR A 15 -9.95 35.54 9.05
CA THR A 15 -9.20 35.46 7.78
C THR A 15 -7.71 35.78 7.97
N ARG A 16 -7.38 36.62 8.96
CA ARG A 16 -5.98 36.91 9.32
C ARG A 16 -5.23 35.69 9.87
N GLU A 17 -5.91 34.87 10.70
CA GLU A 17 -5.35 33.60 11.17
C GLU A 17 -5.18 32.60 10.03
N ALA A 18 -6.18 32.52 9.15
CA ALA A 18 -6.13 31.67 7.96
C ALA A 18 -4.97 32.06 7.03
N LEU A 19 -4.74 33.35 6.78
CA LEU A 19 -3.61 33.82 5.97
C LEU A 19 -2.25 33.41 6.55
N LYS A 20 -2.07 33.54 7.87
CA LYS A 20 -0.84 33.09 8.53
C LYS A 20 -0.58 31.61 8.36
N GLN A 21 -1.64 30.80 8.43
CA GLN A 21 -1.54 29.34 8.27
C GLN A 21 -1.31 28.94 6.81
N LEU A 22 -1.95 29.62 5.84
CA LEU A 22 -1.70 29.44 4.41
C LEU A 22 -0.26 29.75 4.03
N ASP A 23 0.31 30.83 4.57
CA ASP A 23 1.71 31.20 4.35
C ASP A 23 2.69 30.09 4.79
N GLN A 24 2.40 29.43 5.92
CA GLN A 24 3.18 28.30 6.41
C GLN A 24 3.08 27.05 5.54
N LEU A 25 1.98 26.87 4.80
CA LEU A 25 1.75 25.74 3.90
C LEU A 25 2.46 25.88 2.56
N ALA A 26 2.90 27.09 2.21
CA ALA A 26 3.63 27.41 0.98
C ALA A 26 2.94 26.88 -0.30
N VAL A 27 3.58 25.91 -0.99
CA VAL A 27 3.10 25.38 -2.29
C VAL A 27 1.77 24.60 -2.19
N ASP A 28 1.46 24.07 -1.01
CA ASP A 28 0.25 23.28 -0.75
C ASP A 28 -0.84 24.13 -0.05
N ALA A 29 -0.84 25.46 -0.28
CA ALA A 29 -1.66 26.47 0.41
C ALA A 29 -3.18 26.29 0.19
N ILE A 30 -3.76 25.36 0.92
CA ILE A 30 -5.21 25.17 1.09
C ILE A 30 -5.51 24.80 2.53
N LEU A 31 -6.55 25.41 3.09
CA LEU A 31 -7.10 25.07 4.39
C LEU A 31 -8.49 24.46 4.25
N PHE A 32 -8.81 23.54 5.13
CA PHE A 32 -10.14 22.97 5.30
C PHE A 32 -10.71 23.47 6.63
N LEU A 33 -11.85 24.16 6.51
CA LEU A 33 -12.57 24.68 7.67
C LEU A 33 -13.36 23.56 8.31
N VAL A 34 -13.19 23.37 9.61
CA VAL A 34 -13.88 22.32 10.36
C VAL A 34 -14.65 22.91 11.55
N ASP A 35 -15.69 22.20 11.98
CA ASP A 35 -16.43 22.53 13.19
C ASP A 35 -15.75 21.92 14.45
N GLU A 36 -16.41 22.05 15.60
CA GLU A 36 -15.97 21.58 16.91
C GLU A 36 -15.75 20.05 16.96
N ASN A 37 -16.39 19.31 16.05
CA ASN A 37 -16.31 17.87 15.92
C ASN A 37 -15.32 17.43 14.81
N GLY A 38 -14.60 18.37 14.19
CA GLY A 38 -13.70 18.08 13.07
C GLY A 38 -14.40 17.84 11.73
N ARG A 39 -15.69 18.14 11.59
CA ARG A 39 -16.46 17.93 10.36
C ARG A 39 -16.19 19.04 9.36
N LEU A 40 -15.97 18.64 8.11
CA LEU A 40 -15.69 19.55 7.01
C LEU A 40 -16.84 20.52 6.75
N GLN A 41 -16.53 21.83 6.74
CA GLN A 41 -17.49 22.93 6.50
C GLN A 41 -17.17 23.67 5.20
N GLY A 42 -15.91 23.71 4.76
CA GLY A 42 -15.49 24.41 3.57
C GLY A 42 -14.01 24.28 3.29
N SER A 43 -13.56 24.85 2.18
CA SER A 43 -12.14 25.00 1.87
C SER A 43 -11.79 26.46 1.61
N LEU A 44 -10.54 26.84 1.83
CA LEU A 44 -10.05 28.21 1.68
C LEU A 44 -8.65 28.22 1.07
N THR A 45 -8.50 29.02 0.02
CA THR A 45 -7.23 29.28 -0.65
C THR A 45 -6.93 30.78 -0.67
N ASP A 46 -5.68 31.14 -1.02
CA ASP A 46 -5.32 32.56 -1.26
C ASP A 46 -6.21 33.21 -2.31
N GLY A 47 -6.61 32.43 -3.33
CA GLY A 47 -7.52 32.91 -4.38
C GLY A 47 -8.91 33.26 -3.84
N ASP A 48 -9.42 32.49 -2.89
CA ASP A 48 -10.73 32.75 -2.26
C ASP A 48 -10.65 34.03 -1.41
N ILE A 49 -9.58 34.17 -0.62
CA ILE A 49 -9.38 35.37 0.21
C ILE A 49 -9.28 36.61 -0.67
N ARG A 50 -8.46 36.56 -1.73
CA ARG A 50 -8.34 37.69 -2.67
C ARG A 50 -9.67 38.07 -3.28
N ARG A 51 -10.49 37.11 -3.73
CA ARG A 51 -11.83 37.37 -4.28
C ARG A 51 -12.76 38.00 -3.24
N GLY A 52 -12.74 37.50 -1.99
CA GLY A 52 -13.54 38.07 -0.88
C GLY A 52 -13.18 39.52 -0.55
N LEU A 53 -11.87 39.84 -0.53
CA LEU A 53 -11.39 41.22 -0.30
C LEU A 53 -11.84 42.16 -1.41
N ILE A 54 -11.78 41.75 -2.69
CA ILE A 54 -12.29 42.53 -3.82
C ILE A 54 -13.79 42.79 -3.68
N ASN A 55 -14.53 41.85 -3.10
CA ASN A 55 -15.97 41.94 -2.87
C ASN A 55 -16.33 42.69 -1.56
N GLY A 56 -15.37 43.34 -0.90
CA GLY A 56 -15.60 44.21 0.27
C GLY A 56 -15.54 43.52 1.64
N LEU A 57 -15.13 42.25 1.70
CA LEU A 57 -14.84 41.58 2.98
C LEU A 57 -13.47 42.06 3.53
N ASN A 58 -13.27 41.93 4.86
CA ASN A 58 -12.07 42.37 5.55
C ASN A 58 -11.29 41.21 6.16
N ALA A 59 -9.98 41.43 6.40
CA ALA A 59 -9.13 40.41 7.00
C ALA A 59 -9.53 40.00 8.43
N ASP A 60 -10.27 40.80 9.11
CA ASP A 60 -10.80 40.54 10.47
C ASP A 60 -12.14 39.81 10.44
N ASP A 61 -12.77 39.66 9.27
CA ASP A 61 -13.95 38.83 9.11
C ASP A 61 -13.61 37.35 9.32
N ARG A 62 -14.62 36.53 9.62
CA ARG A 62 -14.47 35.08 9.75
C ARG A 62 -14.05 34.48 8.43
N ALA A 63 -13.08 33.53 8.46
CA ALA A 63 -12.58 32.81 7.29
C ALA A 63 -13.71 32.12 6.51
N MET A 64 -14.75 31.65 7.21
CA MET A 64 -15.93 31.01 6.61
C MET A 64 -16.65 31.86 5.57
N LYS A 65 -16.63 33.22 5.70
CA LYS A 65 -17.23 34.12 4.71
C LYS A 65 -16.53 34.09 3.35
N PHE A 66 -15.25 33.69 3.32
CA PHE A 66 -14.44 33.60 2.13
C PHE A 66 -14.40 32.18 1.56
N ALA A 67 -14.80 31.21 2.37
CA ALA A 67 -14.61 29.80 2.06
C ALA A 67 -15.53 29.30 0.94
N PHE A 68 -15.02 28.41 0.12
CA PHE A 68 -15.81 27.60 -0.80
C PHE A 68 -16.54 26.52 -0.01
N GLN A 69 -17.89 26.55 -0.03
CA GLN A 69 -18.74 25.75 0.86
C GLN A 69 -18.99 24.32 0.40
N SER A 70 -18.55 23.95 -0.80
CA SER A 70 -18.74 22.59 -1.36
C SER A 70 -17.42 22.00 -1.81
N PRO A 71 -16.41 21.88 -0.92
CA PRO A 71 -15.11 21.35 -1.28
C PRO A 71 -15.23 19.88 -1.72
N ARG A 72 -14.38 19.47 -2.67
CA ARG A 72 -14.25 18.08 -3.01
C ARG A 72 -13.52 17.34 -1.90
N TYR A 73 -13.93 16.11 -1.66
CA TYR A 73 -13.35 15.22 -0.64
C TYR A 73 -13.37 13.77 -1.12
N ILE A 74 -12.64 12.93 -0.40
CA ILE A 74 -12.71 11.47 -0.52
C ILE A 74 -13.36 10.95 0.75
N GLU A 75 -14.35 10.07 0.63
CA GLU A 75 -14.93 9.35 1.75
C GLU A 75 -14.23 7.99 1.88
N LYS A 76 -13.54 7.77 3.02
CA LYS A 76 -12.76 6.56 3.25
C LYS A 76 -13.67 5.33 3.20
N GLY A 77 -13.24 4.32 2.43
CA GLY A 77 -14.02 3.10 2.19
C GLY A 77 -15.16 3.23 1.17
N ASN A 78 -15.42 4.45 0.63
CA ASN A 78 -16.51 4.70 -0.32
C ASN A 78 -16.02 5.55 -1.51
N TYR A 79 -14.98 5.09 -2.22
CA TYR A 79 -14.48 5.69 -3.45
C TYR A 79 -13.90 4.60 -4.36
N GLU A 80 -13.81 4.90 -5.64
CA GLU A 80 -13.18 4.02 -6.62
C GLU A 80 -11.90 4.66 -7.17
N LEU A 81 -10.95 3.83 -7.63
CA LEU A 81 -9.70 4.33 -8.21
C LEU A 81 -9.94 5.27 -9.40
N LYS A 82 -11.00 5.05 -10.20
CA LYS A 82 -11.38 5.94 -11.31
C LYS A 82 -11.65 7.38 -10.86
N ASP A 83 -12.15 7.56 -9.63
CA ASP A 83 -12.42 8.89 -9.08
C ASP A 83 -11.10 9.61 -8.80
N ILE A 84 -10.12 8.90 -8.21
CA ILE A 84 -8.78 9.42 -7.96
C ILE A 84 -8.08 9.80 -9.26
N ILE A 85 -8.14 8.94 -10.28
CA ILE A 85 -7.58 9.22 -11.61
C ILE A 85 -8.23 10.47 -12.22
N THR A 86 -9.55 10.62 -12.07
CA THR A 86 -10.29 11.79 -12.56
C THR A 86 -9.86 13.05 -11.84
N LEU A 87 -9.73 13.01 -10.51
CA LEU A 87 -9.27 14.15 -9.70
C LEU A 87 -7.84 14.57 -10.08
N ARG A 88 -6.93 13.61 -10.33
CA ARG A 88 -5.58 13.90 -10.82
C ARG A 88 -5.59 14.58 -12.20
N LYS A 89 -6.40 14.09 -13.14
CA LYS A 89 -6.57 14.71 -14.47
C LYS A 89 -7.12 16.13 -14.41
N GLN A 90 -7.92 16.43 -13.37
CA GLN A 90 -8.45 17.78 -13.12
C GLN A 90 -7.46 18.67 -12.35
N GLU A 91 -6.22 18.23 -12.16
CA GLU A 91 -5.13 18.95 -11.47
C GLU A 91 -5.46 19.30 -10.00
N ILE A 92 -6.37 18.57 -9.36
CA ILE A 92 -6.66 18.73 -7.95
C ILE A 92 -5.48 18.20 -7.14
N LYS A 93 -4.89 19.09 -6.33
CA LYS A 93 -3.63 18.78 -5.65
C LYS A 93 -3.85 18.19 -4.27
N VAL A 94 -4.69 18.82 -3.46
CA VAL A 94 -4.88 18.49 -2.04
C VAL A 94 -6.35 18.27 -1.75
N LEU A 95 -6.66 17.17 -1.08
CA LEU A 95 -8.01 16.73 -0.76
C LEU A 95 -8.11 16.27 0.70
N PRO A 96 -9.21 16.61 1.41
CA PRO A 96 -9.50 16.01 2.69
C PRO A 96 -10.10 14.61 2.48
N VAL A 97 -9.74 13.70 3.37
CA VAL A 97 -10.34 12.37 3.49
C VAL A 97 -11.26 12.38 4.70
N LEU A 98 -12.49 11.98 4.50
CA LEU A 98 -13.53 12.01 5.53
C LEU A 98 -13.92 10.59 5.96
N ASN A 99 -14.34 10.43 7.20
CA ASN A 99 -15.05 9.25 7.66
C ASN A 99 -16.57 9.37 7.40
N GLY A 100 -17.33 8.32 7.73
CA GLY A 100 -18.78 8.28 7.58
C GLY A 100 -19.55 9.37 8.35
N ASN A 101 -18.91 10.01 9.36
CA ASN A 101 -19.46 11.15 10.11
C ASN A 101 -19.10 12.52 9.49
N LYS A 102 -18.44 12.54 8.34
CA LYS A 102 -17.87 13.70 7.64
C LYS A 102 -16.77 14.43 8.41
N GLU A 103 -16.12 13.77 9.37
CA GLU A 103 -14.95 14.28 10.06
C GLU A 103 -13.71 14.09 9.18
N VAL A 104 -12.82 15.11 9.16
CA VAL A 104 -11.57 15.05 8.42
C VAL A 104 -10.59 14.15 9.18
N ILE A 105 -10.30 12.97 8.62
CA ILE A 105 -9.41 11.98 9.22
C ILE A 105 -8.02 11.98 8.57
N ASN A 106 -7.88 12.53 7.37
CA ASN A 106 -6.61 12.71 6.67
C ASN A 106 -6.71 13.85 5.65
N VAL A 107 -5.56 14.33 5.18
CA VAL A 107 -5.43 15.24 4.03
C VAL A 107 -4.34 14.72 3.12
N ILE A 108 -4.69 14.37 1.90
CA ILE A 108 -3.78 13.79 0.92
C ILE A 108 -3.37 14.80 -0.14
N ASN A 109 -2.15 14.65 -0.66
CA ASN A 109 -1.63 15.45 -1.75
C ASN A 109 -1.36 14.56 -2.96
N LEU A 110 -2.26 14.61 -3.95
CA LEU A 110 -2.20 13.79 -5.17
C LEU A 110 -1.00 14.11 -6.10
N LYS A 111 -0.25 15.20 -5.83
CA LYS A 111 1.02 15.45 -6.51
C LYS A 111 2.20 14.70 -5.89
N LYS A 112 2.10 14.38 -4.58
CA LYS A 112 3.13 13.67 -3.83
C LYS A 112 2.90 12.17 -3.83
N LEU A 113 1.63 11.74 -3.97
CA LEU A 113 1.25 10.35 -4.08
C LEU A 113 1.20 9.90 -5.54
N ARG A 114 1.63 8.67 -5.80
CA ARG A 114 1.47 8.00 -7.10
C ARG A 114 0.00 7.67 -7.37
N SER A 115 -0.71 7.26 -6.30
CA SER A 115 -2.14 6.95 -6.33
C SER A 115 -2.76 7.13 -4.93
N TYR A 116 -4.04 6.78 -4.78
CA TYR A 116 -4.71 6.58 -3.50
C TYR A 116 -5.61 5.35 -3.65
N LEU A 117 -5.04 4.18 -3.34
CA LEU A 117 -5.66 2.89 -3.61
C LEU A 117 -6.60 2.48 -2.47
N PRO A 118 -7.81 1.97 -2.77
CA PRO A 118 -8.75 1.47 -1.77
C PRO A 118 -8.37 0.05 -1.32
N ILE A 119 -7.23 -0.09 -0.66
CA ILE A 119 -6.62 -1.38 -0.32
C ILE A 119 -6.19 -1.40 1.14
N ASP A 120 -6.57 -2.44 1.87
CA ASP A 120 -5.95 -2.83 3.13
C ASP A 120 -4.74 -3.73 2.86
N THR A 121 -3.66 -3.56 3.61
CA THR A 121 -2.44 -4.36 3.39
C THR A 121 -2.10 -5.21 4.59
N VAL A 122 -1.75 -6.47 4.35
CA VAL A 122 -1.18 -7.38 5.34
C VAL A 122 0.26 -7.70 4.96
N ILE A 123 1.20 -7.43 5.87
CA ILE A 123 2.62 -7.74 5.69
C ILE A 123 2.95 -8.95 6.57
N MET A 124 3.35 -10.06 5.93
CA MET A 124 3.68 -11.30 6.62
C MET A 124 5.11 -11.22 7.17
N ALA A 125 5.24 -11.07 8.49
CA ALA A 125 6.51 -10.84 9.17
C ALA A 125 6.81 -11.82 10.34
N GLY A 126 6.05 -12.92 10.47
CA GLY A 126 6.20 -13.90 11.56
C GLY A 126 7.38 -14.86 11.45
N GLY A 127 8.10 -14.87 10.32
CA GLY A 127 9.16 -15.81 10.01
C GLY A 127 10.45 -15.61 10.82
N ARG A 128 11.16 -16.72 11.16
CA ARG A 128 12.44 -16.66 11.89
C ARG A 128 13.65 -16.18 11.08
N GLY A 129 13.59 -16.21 9.76
CA GLY A 129 14.71 -15.83 8.90
C GLY A 129 15.97 -16.67 9.07
N SER A 130 15.84 -17.96 9.39
CA SER A 130 16.95 -18.85 9.79
C SER A 130 18.10 -18.95 8.78
N ARG A 131 17.81 -18.74 7.49
CA ARG A 131 18.81 -18.75 6.41
C ARG A 131 19.75 -17.53 6.43
N LEU A 132 19.40 -16.47 7.17
CA LEU A 132 20.21 -15.25 7.33
C LEU A 132 20.96 -15.20 8.66
N ARG A 133 21.01 -16.29 9.42
CA ARG A 133 21.83 -16.35 10.64
C ARG A 133 23.32 -16.12 10.33
N PRO A 134 24.05 -15.44 11.23
CA PRO A 134 23.66 -14.99 12.58
C PRO A 134 22.91 -13.66 12.64
N LEU A 135 22.68 -12.95 11.53
CA LEU A 135 22.05 -11.62 11.50
C LEU A 135 20.66 -11.62 12.14
N THR A 136 19.95 -12.73 12.02
CA THR A 136 18.56 -12.88 12.53
C THR A 136 18.47 -13.50 13.91
N ASP A 137 19.58 -13.68 14.64
CA ASP A 137 19.54 -14.24 16.00
C ASP A 137 18.97 -13.26 17.03
N SER A 138 19.24 -11.96 16.85
CA SER A 138 18.79 -10.89 17.76
C SER A 138 17.91 -9.83 17.11
N THR A 139 17.80 -9.83 15.79
CA THR A 139 17.01 -8.86 15.02
C THR A 139 16.08 -9.63 14.07
N PRO A 140 14.76 -9.39 14.08
CA PRO A 140 13.87 -10.06 13.14
C PRO A 140 14.22 -9.67 11.71
N LYS A 141 14.14 -10.63 10.77
CA LYS A 141 14.51 -10.43 9.36
C LYS A 141 13.92 -9.14 8.75
N PRO A 142 12.64 -8.79 8.97
CA PRO A 142 12.07 -7.57 8.40
C PRO A 142 12.77 -6.28 8.87
N LEU A 143 13.40 -6.29 10.06
CA LEU A 143 14.14 -5.14 10.60
C LEU A 143 15.61 -5.09 10.21
N LEU A 144 16.12 -6.07 9.46
CA LEU A 144 17.46 -5.95 8.88
C LEU A 144 17.50 -4.76 7.92
N LYS A 145 18.52 -3.90 8.08
CA LYS A 145 18.65 -2.70 7.25
C LYS A 145 19.22 -3.02 5.88
N VAL A 146 18.56 -2.48 4.86
CA VAL A 146 19.09 -2.37 3.50
C VAL A 146 19.26 -0.86 3.21
N GLY A 147 20.50 -0.43 3.04
CA GLY A 147 20.83 0.98 3.11
C GLY A 147 20.51 1.54 4.52
N GLU A 148 19.79 2.65 4.56
CA GLU A 148 19.51 3.37 5.82
C GLU A 148 18.29 2.83 6.58
N LYS A 149 17.39 2.07 5.90
CA LYS A 149 16.08 1.66 6.43
C LYS A 149 15.95 0.13 6.53
N PRO A 150 15.13 -0.37 7.48
CA PRO A 150 14.70 -1.77 7.47
C PRO A 150 14.03 -2.21 6.17
N ILE A 151 14.16 -3.49 5.81
CA ILE A 151 13.53 -4.05 4.61
C ILE A 151 12.02 -3.77 4.58
N ILE A 152 11.32 -4.06 5.68
CA ILE A 152 9.87 -3.83 5.79
C ILE A 152 9.49 -2.36 5.67
N GLU A 153 10.36 -1.43 6.09
CA GLU A 153 10.09 0.01 5.98
C GLU A 153 10.12 0.48 4.53
N HIS A 154 11.01 -0.08 3.70
CA HIS A 154 10.97 0.18 2.26
C HIS A 154 9.64 -0.25 1.64
N ASN A 155 9.11 -1.41 2.06
CA ASN A 155 7.81 -1.89 1.58
C ASN A 155 6.66 -0.97 2.03
N ILE A 156 6.64 -0.57 3.30
CA ILE A 156 5.63 0.34 3.84
C ILE A 156 5.70 1.69 3.11
N ASP A 157 6.90 2.29 2.96
CA ASP A 157 7.07 3.58 2.28
C ASP A 157 6.62 3.50 0.81
N ARG A 158 6.94 2.40 0.13
CA ARG A 158 6.47 2.15 -1.23
C ARG A 158 4.96 2.11 -1.31
N LEU A 159 4.30 1.33 -0.47
CA LEU A 159 2.84 1.22 -0.41
C LEU A 159 2.19 2.56 -0.06
N CYS A 160 2.76 3.30 0.90
CA CYS A 160 2.32 4.65 1.24
C CYS A 160 2.40 5.62 0.06
N SER A 161 3.38 5.46 -0.84
CA SER A 161 3.47 6.30 -2.04
C SER A 161 2.29 6.10 -2.99
N PHE A 162 1.59 4.96 -2.91
CA PHE A 162 0.33 4.67 -3.61
C PHE A 162 -0.91 4.97 -2.75
N GLY A 163 -0.73 5.67 -1.63
CA GLY A 163 -1.81 6.12 -0.76
C GLY A 163 -2.46 5.04 0.09
N ILE A 164 -1.82 3.89 0.22
CA ILE A 164 -2.27 2.84 1.16
C ILE A 164 -1.88 3.29 2.56
N ASP A 165 -2.85 3.35 3.46
CA ASP A 165 -2.69 3.90 4.82
C ASP A 165 -3.21 2.98 5.94
N ASP A 166 -3.77 1.81 5.61
CA ASP A 166 -4.20 0.79 6.56
C ASP A 166 -3.37 -0.49 6.42
N PHE A 167 -2.65 -0.83 7.49
CA PHE A 167 -1.71 -1.95 7.54
C PHE A 167 -1.98 -2.88 8.70
N TRP A 168 -1.87 -4.18 8.45
CA TRP A 168 -1.69 -5.21 9.45
C TRP A 168 -0.32 -5.85 9.27
N ILE A 169 0.40 -6.04 10.36
CA ILE A 169 1.68 -6.75 10.34
C ILE A 169 1.50 -8.04 11.13
N SER A 170 1.60 -9.19 10.45
CA SER A 170 1.62 -10.48 11.14
C SER A 170 2.98 -10.68 11.77
N VAL A 171 3.03 -10.92 13.07
CA VAL A 171 4.26 -11.01 13.87
C VAL A 171 4.28 -12.26 14.74
N ARG A 172 5.49 -12.80 14.97
CA ARG A 172 5.71 -13.90 15.89
C ARG A 172 7.12 -13.86 16.47
N TYR A 173 8.15 -14.22 15.70
CA TYR A 173 9.53 -14.24 16.16
C TYR A 173 10.07 -12.83 16.32
N LEU A 174 10.44 -12.43 17.54
CA LEU A 174 10.90 -11.07 17.88
C LEU A 174 9.92 -9.96 17.43
N GLY A 175 8.62 -10.27 17.44
CA GLY A 175 7.57 -9.36 16.97
C GLY A 175 7.49 -8.06 17.76
N GLU A 176 7.86 -8.09 19.06
CA GLU A 176 7.90 -6.93 19.93
C GLU A 176 8.85 -5.83 19.41
N GLN A 177 9.91 -6.21 18.67
CA GLN A 177 10.81 -5.24 18.06
C GLN A 177 10.16 -4.52 16.89
N LEU A 178 9.30 -5.20 16.12
CA LEU A 178 8.53 -4.57 15.04
C LEU A 178 7.50 -3.59 15.61
N GLU A 179 6.78 -4.00 16.66
CA GLU A 179 5.81 -3.15 17.34
C GLU A 179 6.50 -1.93 17.99
N ALA A 180 7.64 -2.12 18.63
CA ALA A 180 8.43 -1.02 19.19
C ALA A 180 8.95 -0.05 18.12
N TYR A 181 9.29 -0.55 16.92
CA TYR A 181 9.84 0.27 15.84
C TYR A 181 8.78 1.14 15.17
N PHE A 182 7.62 0.58 14.80
CA PHE A 182 6.59 1.28 14.04
C PHE A 182 5.48 1.87 14.91
N GLY A 183 5.28 1.36 16.13
CA GLY A 183 4.14 1.70 16.96
C GLY A 183 2.82 1.47 16.21
N ASN A 184 1.90 2.42 16.31
CA ASN A 184 0.64 2.40 15.57
C ASN A 184 0.69 3.07 14.19
N GLY A 185 1.87 3.43 13.69
CA GLY A 185 2.06 4.09 12.39
C GLY A 185 1.83 5.60 12.36
N ALA A 186 1.48 6.23 13.49
CA ALA A 186 1.17 7.66 13.55
C ALA A 186 2.32 8.57 13.05
N SER A 187 3.58 8.17 13.23
CA SER A 187 4.75 8.91 12.75
C SER A 187 4.81 9.02 11.22
N LYS A 188 4.22 8.07 10.51
CA LYS A 188 4.12 8.02 9.05
C LYS A 188 2.72 8.45 8.52
N SER A 189 1.80 8.85 9.42
CA SER A 189 0.40 9.18 9.07
C SER A 189 -0.38 8.00 8.49
N ILE A 190 -0.09 6.80 8.94
CA ILE A 190 -0.75 5.55 8.59
C ILE A 190 -1.29 4.86 9.84
N ASN A 191 -2.15 3.88 9.67
CA ASN A 191 -2.66 3.03 10.72
C ASN A 191 -1.99 1.65 10.65
N ILE A 192 -1.27 1.26 11.68
CA ILE A 192 -0.64 -0.07 11.78
C ILE A 192 -1.25 -0.82 12.94
N GLN A 193 -1.73 -2.03 12.67
CA GLN A 193 -2.21 -3.00 13.64
C GLN A 193 -1.36 -4.28 13.54
N TYR A 194 -1.31 -5.06 14.61
CA TYR A 194 -0.49 -6.28 14.68
C TYR A 194 -1.37 -7.51 14.86
N VAL A 195 -1.03 -8.56 14.11
CA VAL A 195 -1.62 -9.89 14.25
C VAL A 195 -0.57 -10.80 14.87
N TRP A 196 -0.77 -11.19 16.12
CA TRP A 196 0.15 -12.05 16.85
C TRP A 196 -0.15 -13.53 16.63
N GLU A 197 0.76 -14.22 15.95
CA GLU A 197 0.65 -15.66 15.72
C GLU A 197 1.16 -16.42 16.96
N GLN A 198 0.29 -17.21 17.60
CA GLN A 198 0.66 -18.10 18.70
C GLN A 198 1.56 -19.24 18.19
N GLU A 199 1.19 -19.80 17.05
CA GLU A 199 1.93 -20.81 16.31
C GLU A 199 2.16 -20.34 14.88
N ALA A 200 3.02 -21.04 14.13
CA ALA A 200 3.21 -20.70 12.71
C ALA A 200 1.94 -21.02 11.92
N LEU A 201 1.36 -20.00 11.29
CA LEU A 201 0.13 -20.13 10.52
C LEU A 201 0.38 -20.21 8.99
N GLY A 202 1.62 -20.44 8.57
CA GLY A 202 1.98 -20.48 7.14
C GLY A 202 2.14 -19.10 6.53
N THR A 203 2.06 -19.04 5.23
CA THR A 203 2.33 -17.80 4.48
C THR A 203 1.11 -16.88 4.36
N ILE A 204 -0.11 -17.34 4.74
CA ILE A 204 -1.32 -16.52 4.66
C ILE A 204 -2.33 -16.77 5.80
N GLY A 205 -2.17 -17.81 6.61
CA GLY A 205 -3.17 -18.21 7.62
C GLY A 205 -3.47 -17.13 8.65
N ALA A 206 -2.49 -16.28 9.01
CA ALA A 206 -2.69 -15.18 9.96
C ALA A 206 -3.73 -14.14 9.48
N VAL A 207 -3.94 -14.01 8.16
CA VAL A 207 -4.90 -13.07 7.57
C VAL A 207 -6.34 -13.37 8.02
N SER A 208 -6.67 -14.64 8.30
CA SER A 208 -8.00 -15.06 8.79
C SER A 208 -8.39 -14.53 10.17
N GLN A 209 -7.42 -13.97 10.93
CA GLN A 209 -7.66 -13.41 12.26
C GLN A 209 -8.11 -11.94 12.19
N ILE A 210 -7.95 -11.28 11.05
CA ILE A 210 -8.29 -9.87 10.86
C ILE A 210 -9.79 -9.74 10.57
N GLN A 211 -10.47 -8.84 11.29
CA GLN A 211 -11.92 -8.66 11.18
C GLN A 211 -12.33 -7.26 10.72
N ASN A 212 -11.54 -6.24 11.01
CA ASN A 212 -11.92 -4.83 10.83
C ASN A 212 -11.29 -4.24 9.56
N TRP A 213 -11.64 -4.80 8.40
CA TRP A 213 -11.23 -4.30 7.10
C TRP A 213 -11.90 -2.96 6.78
N GLN A 214 -11.12 -2.03 6.21
CA GLN A 214 -11.61 -0.71 5.78
C GLN A 214 -12.02 -0.72 4.31
N HIS A 215 -11.49 -1.67 3.52
CA HIS A 215 -11.68 -1.76 2.07
C HIS A 215 -12.13 -3.16 1.63
N ASP A 216 -12.62 -3.25 0.39
CA ASP A 216 -13.05 -4.52 -0.22
C ASP A 216 -11.91 -5.28 -0.90
N TYR A 217 -10.73 -4.67 -0.97
CA TYR A 217 -9.55 -5.25 -1.59
C TYR A 217 -8.42 -5.36 -0.58
N ILE A 218 -7.78 -6.52 -0.58
CA ILE A 218 -6.73 -6.86 0.37
C ILE A 218 -5.45 -7.18 -0.40
N LEU A 219 -4.37 -6.51 -0.05
CA LEU A 219 -3.02 -6.84 -0.50
C LEU A 219 -2.32 -7.64 0.61
N VAL A 220 -1.82 -8.82 0.29
CA VAL A 220 -0.95 -9.60 1.18
C VAL A 220 0.43 -9.64 0.56
N THR A 221 1.47 -9.32 1.33
CA THR A 221 2.85 -9.33 0.85
C THR A 221 3.79 -9.88 1.90
N ASN A 222 4.85 -10.56 1.44
CA ASN A 222 5.95 -10.94 2.31
C ASN A 222 6.72 -9.67 2.74
N SER A 223 7.28 -9.70 3.96
CA SER A 223 8.02 -8.56 4.53
C SER A 223 9.45 -8.40 4.03
N ASP A 224 9.95 -9.38 3.29
CA ASP A 224 11.35 -9.53 2.87
C ASP A 224 11.58 -9.26 1.38
N ILE A 225 10.59 -8.73 0.69
CA ILE A 225 10.65 -8.40 -0.73
C ILE A 225 11.10 -6.95 -0.91
N LEU A 226 12.07 -6.72 -1.78
CA LEU A 226 12.42 -5.39 -2.27
C LEU A 226 11.94 -5.27 -3.71
N THR A 227 11.02 -4.30 -3.98
CA THR A 227 10.39 -4.19 -5.30
C THR A 227 10.06 -2.76 -5.70
N THR A 228 10.08 -2.51 -7.01
CA THR A 228 9.57 -1.27 -7.63
C THR A 228 8.24 -1.50 -8.33
N LEU A 229 7.45 -2.51 -7.92
CA LEU A 229 6.13 -2.82 -8.48
C LEU A 229 5.24 -1.56 -8.51
N ASP A 230 4.58 -1.31 -9.63
CA ASP A 230 3.53 -0.30 -9.73
C ASP A 230 2.20 -0.91 -9.21
N TYR A 231 1.82 -0.50 -8.00
CA TYR A 231 0.63 -1.04 -7.35
C TYR A 231 -0.67 -0.50 -7.98
N GLU A 232 -0.65 0.68 -8.63
CA GLU A 232 -1.82 1.18 -9.36
C GLU A 232 -2.06 0.33 -10.61
N ASP A 233 -1.02 0.03 -11.38
CA ASP A 233 -1.10 -0.81 -12.57
C ASP A 233 -1.52 -2.24 -12.22
N PHE A 234 -0.95 -2.79 -11.13
CA PHE A 234 -1.35 -4.10 -10.61
C PHE A 234 -2.83 -4.15 -10.21
N PHE A 235 -3.32 -3.09 -9.55
CA PHE A 235 -4.73 -3.00 -9.14
C PHE A 235 -5.67 -2.83 -10.34
N LEU A 236 -5.27 -2.02 -11.33
CA LEU A 236 -6.05 -1.84 -12.57
C LEU A 236 -6.17 -3.14 -13.37
N ASP A 237 -5.06 -3.89 -13.53
CA ASP A 237 -5.06 -5.20 -14.18
C ASP A 237 -5.97 -6.21 -13.46
N PHE A 238 -5.94 -6.20 -12.12
CA PHE A 238 -6.83 -7.02 -11.30
C PHE A 238 -8.32 -6.70 -11.56
N LEU A 239 -8.68 -5.41 -11.59
CA LEU A 239 -10.05 -4.95 -11.85
C LEU A 239 -10.48 -5.27 -13.29
N GLU A 240 -9.64 -4.99 -14.27
CA GLU A 240 -9.91 -5.23 -15.70
C GLU A 240 -10.19 -6.73 -15.95
N LYS A 241 -9.39 -7.58 -15.35
CA LYS A 241 -9.59 -9.03 -15.43
C LYS A 241 -10.80 -9.52 -14.63
N GLY A 242 -11.38 -8.71 -13.75
CA GLY A 242 -12.47 -9.13 -12.85
C GLY A 242 -12.07 -10.31 -11.97
N ALA A 243 -10.81 -10.32 -11.53
CA ALA A 243 -10.22 -11.41 -10.76
C ALA A 243 -10.79 -11.49 -9.34
N ASP A 244 -10.77 -12.67 -8.74
CA ASP A 244 -11.01 -12.86 -7.31
C ASP A 244 -9.69 -12.77 -6.54
N MET A 245 -8.59 -13.27 -7.13
CA MET A 245 -7.23 -13.11 -6.64
C MET A 245 -6.26 -12.94 -7.81
N SER A 246 -5.26 -12.08 -7.66
CA SER A 246 -4.11 -11.91 -8.56
C SER A 246 -2.80 -12.14 -7.81
N VAL A 247 -1.89 -12.86 -8.44
CA VAL A 247 -0.55 -13.13 -7.93
C VAL A 247 0.46 -12.37 -8.78
N ALA A 248 1.27 -11.53 -8.16
CA ALA A 248 2.42 -10.95 -8.82
C ALA A 248 3.45 -12.07 -9.09
N THR A 249 3.82 -12.25 -10.34
CA THR A 249 4.70 -13.35 -10.76
C THR A 249 5.98 -12.85 -11.40
N ILE A 250 7.06 -13.59 -11.19
CA ILE A 250 8.39 -13.26 -11.69
C ILE A 250 8.73 -14.22 -12.84
N PRO A 251 9.11 -13.71 -14.02
CA PRO A 251 9.59 -14.56 -15.09
C PRO A 251 10.92 -15.22 -14.69
N TYR A 252 10.96 -16.52 -14.77
CA TYR A 252 12.16 -17.34 -14.56
C TYR A 252 12.51 -18.08 -15.84
N ALA A 253 13.59 -17.65 -16.48
CA ALA A 253 14.07 -18.25 -17.72
C ALA A 253 15.02 -19.41 -17.42
N VAL A 254 14.80 -20.56 -18.07
CA VAL A 254 15.67 -21.73 -18.05
C VAL A 254 16.17 -21.95 -19.45
N ASP A 255 17.47 -21.74 -19.66
CA ASP A 255 18.13 -22.01 -20.92
C ASP A 255 18.60 -23.48 -20.95
N VAL A 256 18.12 -24.23 -21.93
CA VAL A 256 18.61 -25.61 -22.15
C VAL A 256 19.70 -25.54 -23.22
N PRO A 257 20.97 -25.86 -22.87
CA PRO A 257 22.10 -25.69 -23.80
C PRO A 257 22.18 -26.74 -24.91
N TYR A 258 21.16 -27.60 -24.99
CA TYR A 258 21.06 -28.70 -25.95
C TYR A 258 19.73 -28.67 -26.70
N ALA A 259 19.65 -29.43 -27.82
CA ALA A 259 18.39 -29.69 -28.48
C ALA A 259 17.47 -30.53 -27.56
N VAL A 260 16.26 -30.08 -27.33
CA VAL A 260 15.22 -30.78 -26.57
C VAL A 260 14.33 -31.53 -27.54
N LEU A 261 14.25 -32.86 -27.37
CA LEU A 261 13.42 -33.74 -28.20
C LEU A 261 12.07 -33.99 -27.52
N GLU A 262 10.99 -33.85 -28.26
CA GLU A 262 9.66 -34.31 -27.84
C GLU A 262 9.47 -35.75 -28.35
N THR A 263 9.25 -36.70 -27.44
CA THR A 263 9.16 -38.11 -27.79
C THR A 263 7.85 -38.73 -27.32
N SER A 264 7.33 -39.71 -28.09
CA SER A 264 6.23 -40.59 -27.68
C SER A 264 6.59 -42.03 -28.11
N ASN A 265 6.50 -42.98 -27.17
CA ASN A 265 6.84 -44.38 -27.40
C ASN A 265 8.23 -44.57 -28.10
N HIS A 266 9.24 -43.83 -27.65
CA HIS A 266 10.62 -43.80 -28.20
C HIS A 266 10.75 -43.19 -29.61
N HIS A 267 9.68 -42.71 -30.24
CA HIS A 267 9.74 -41.98 -31.50
C HIS A 267 9.90 -40.49 -31.23
N VAL A 268 10.82 -39.82 -31.93
CA VAL A 268 10.99 -38.39 -31.90
C VAL A 268 9.88 -37.76 -32.75
N LEU A 269 9.07 -36.92 -32.11
CA LEU A 269 7.94 -36.18 -32.74
C LEU A 269 8.37 -34.81 -33.23
N SER A 270 9.15 -34.11 -32.43
CA SER A 270 9.67 -32.77 -32.73
C SER A 270 10.94 -32.51 -31.96
N PHE A 271 11.65 -31.44 -32.31
CA PHE A 271 12.77 -30.95 -31.49
C PHE A 271 12.84 -29.41 -31.51
N ARG A 272 13.46 -28.86 -30.46
CA ARG A 272 13.77 -27.44 -30.36
C ARG A 272 15.25 -27.27 -30.03
N GLU A 273 15.97 -26.51 -30.86
CA GLU A 273 17.40 -26.25 -30.66
C GLU A 273 17.59 -25.18 -29.57
N LYS A 274 18.30 -25.54 -28.50
CA LYS A 274 18.66 -24.66 -27.37
C LYS A 274 17.52 -23.75 -26.89
N PRO A 275 16.37 -24.33 -26.53
CA PRO A 275 15.21 -23.51 -26.17
C PRO A 275 15.41 -22.85 -24.82
N THR A 276 14.88 -21.63 -24.70
CA THR A 276 14.62 -20.96 -23.41
C THR A 276 13.18 -21.20 -22.99
N TYR A 277 12.97 -21.78 -21.82
CA TYR A 277 11.65 -21.94 -21.21
C TYR A 277 11.44 -20.87 -20.14
N THR A 278 10.38 -20.08 -20.27
CA THR A 278 10.02 -19.10 -19.24
C THR A 278 8.91 -19.65 -18.38
N TYR A 279 9.18 -19.77 -17.09
CA TYR A 279 8.20 -20.08 -16.05
C TYR A 279 7.89 -18.81 -15.27
N TYR A 280 6.69 -18.75 -14.68
CA TYR A 280 6.29 -17.63 -13.84
C TYR A 280 6.26 -18.09 -12.39
N SER A 281 7.23 -17.65 -11.62
CA SER A 281 7.34 -17.97 -10.19
C SER A 281 6.49 -17.04 -9.35
N ASN A 282 5.98 -17.56 -8.23
CA ASN A 282 5.24 -16.78 -7.24
C ASN A 282 6.14 -15.69 -6.64
N GLY A 283 5.72 -14.43 -6.74
CA GLY A 283 6.47 -13.26 -6.28
C GLY A 283 6.18 -12.85 -4.83
N GLY A 284 5.32 -13.59 -4.10
CA GLY A 284 5.01 -13.31 -2.69
C GLY A 284 4.19 -12.03 -2.47
N ILE A 285 3.50 -11.54 -3.50
CA ILE A 285 2.60 -10.38 -3.45
C ILE A 285 1.27 -10.79 -4.07
N TYR A 286 0.19 -10.63 -3.32
CA TYR A 286 -1.14 -11.10 -3.67
C TYR A 286 -2.15 -9.98 -3.49
N LEU A 287 -2.99 -9.75 -4.48
CA LEU A 287 -4.14 -8.86 -4.41
C LEU A 287 -5.41 -9.67 -4.55
N MET A 288 -6.37 -9.48 -3.65
CA MET A 288 -7.59 -10.28 -3.63
C MET A 288 -8.80 -9.48 -3.14
N LYS A 289 -9.99 -9.94 -3.51
CA LYS A 289 -11.24 -9.47 -2.90
C LYS A 289 -11.31 -9.90 -1.44
N ARG A 290 -11.89 -9.07 -0.58
CA ARG A 290 -12.10 -9.40 0.82
C ARG A 290 -12.86 -10.73 1.02
N SER A 291 -13.81 -11.06 0.16
CA SER A 291 -14.55 -12.32 0.20
C SER A 291 -13.68 -13.58 0.06
N VAL A 292 -12.47 -13.46 -0.47
CA VAL A 292 -11.51 -14.57 -0.57
C VAL A 292 -10.94 -14.92 0.81
N ILE A 293 -10.86 -13.95 1.73
CA ILE A 293 -10.31 -14.15 3.08
C ILE A 293 -11.13 -15.18 3.88
N ASP A 294 -12.46 -15.22 3.66
CA ASP A 294 -13.36 -16.15 4.37
C ASP A 294 -13.06 -17.63 4.09
N ARG A 295 -12.25 -17.91 3.06
CA ARG A 295 -11.79 -19.27 2.70
C ARG A 295 -10.57 -19.73 3.50
N ILE A 296 -9.88 -18.81 4.14
CA ILE A 296 -8.70 -19.12 4.95
C ILE A 296 -9.18 -19.69 6.30
N PRO A 297 -8.84 -20.95 6.62
CA PRO A 297 -9.28 -21.55 7.87
C PRO A 297 -8.70 -20.81 9.07
N LYS A 298 -9.55 -20.59 10.09
CA LYS A 298 -9.13 -19.84 11.28
C LYS A 298 -8.18 -20.67 12.15
N GLN A 299 -7.12 -20.04 12.64
CA GLN A 299 -6.16 -20.63 13.58
C GLN A 299 -5.54 -21.96 13.08
N GLN A 300 -5.34 -22.09 11.79
CA GLN A 300 -4.70 -23.25 11.18
C GLN A 300 -3.55 -22.82 10.29
N PHE A 301 -2.57 -23.69 10.16
CA PHE A 301 -1.51 -23.52 9.17
C PHE A 301 -2.12 -23.55 7.77
N TYR A 302 -1.87 -22.50 6.98
CA TYR A 302 -2.39 -22.38 5.63
C TYR A 302 -1.44 -21.55 4.77
N ASP A 303 -0.99 -22.11 3.68
CA ASP A 303 -0.10 -21.43 2.75
C ASP A 303 -0.89 -20.72 1.63
N SER A 304 -0.28 -19.72 1.02
CA SER A 304 -0.86 -19.02 -0.15
C SER A 304 -1.13 -19.97 -1.32
N THR A 305 -0.33 -21.03 -1.45
CA THR A 305 -0.53 -22.10 -2.44
C THR A 305 -1.78 -22.91 -2.18
N ASP A 306 -2.13 -23.16 -0.92
CA ASP A 306 -3.35 -23.88 -0.55
C ASP A 306 -4.58 -23.03 -0.89
N LEU A 307 -4.50 -21.71 -0.62
CA LEU A 307 -5.55 -20.78 -1.02
C LEU A 307 -5.73 -20.74 -2.54
N MET A 308 -4.63 -20.64 -3.29
CA MET A 308 -4.67 -20.64 -4.76
C MET A 308 -5.30 -21.93 -5.29
N GLN A 309 -4.95 -23.09 -4.73
CA GLN A 309 -5.53 -24.36 -5.12
C GLN A 309 -7.04 -24.41 -4.85
N SER A 310 -7.47 -23.96 -3.65
CA SER A 310 -8.88 -23.86 -3.29
C SER A 310 -9.69 -22.98 -4.26
N LEU A 311 -9.10 -21.86 -4.71
CA LEU A 311 -9.76 -20.98 -5.68
C LEU A 311 -9.92 -21.66 -7.05
N ILE A 312 -8.89 -22.39 -7.50
CA ILE A 312 -8.91 -23.13 -8.77
C ILE A 312 -9.98 -24.23 -8.71
N ASP A 313 -10.00 -25.00 -7.64
CA ASP A 313 -10.92 -26.14 -7.46
C ASP A 313 -12.40 -25.69 -7.45
N ASP A 314 -12.67 -24.50 -6.92
CA ASP A 314 -14.00 -23.91 -6.86
C ASP A 314 -14.36 -23.04 -8.09
N GLY A 315 -13.47 -22.98 -9.10
CA GLY A 315 -13.70 -22.23 -10.34
C GLY A 315 -13.70 -20.71 -10.17
N LEU A 316 -13.09 -20.19 -9.10
CA LEU A 316 -12.89 -18.76 -8.91
C LEU A 316 -11.74 -18.24 -9.78
N LYS A 317 -11.77 -16.95 -10.08
CA LYS A 317 -10.85 -16.36 -11.04
C LYS A 317 -9.53 -15.97 -10.39
N LEU A 318 -8.57 -16.90 -10.41
CA LEU A 318 -7.17 -16.66 -10.06
C LEU A 318 -6.40 -16.26 -11.31
N VAL A 319 -5.69 -15.13 -11.27
CA VAL A 319 -4.88 -14.62 -12.38
C VAL A 319 -3.44 -14.35 -11.96
N SER A 320 -2.52 -14.34 -12.92
CA SER A 320 -1.16 -13.90 -12.71
C SER A 320 -0.94 -12.49 -13.28
N TYR A 321 -0.11 -11.71 -12.59
CA TYR A 321 0.41 -10.44 -13.05
C TYR A 321 1.92 -10.55 -13.24
N PRO A 322 2.43 -10.71 -14.48
CA PRO A 322 3.85 -10.83 -14.75
C PRO A 322 4.57 -9.50 -14.49
N MET A 323 5.38 -9.42 -13.44
CA MET A 323 6.17 -8.25 -13.13
C MET A 323 7.36 -8.09 -14.09
N ARG A 324 7.58 -6.85 -14.53
CA ARG A 324 8.77 -6.45 -15.30
C ARG A 324 9.69 -5.53 -14.49
N GLN A 325 9.19 -5.06 -13.36
CA GLN A 325 9.88 -4.17 -12.43
C GLN A 325 10.89 -4.94 -11.60
N TYR A 326 11.75 -4.20 -10.88
CA TYR A 326 12.70 -4.79 -9.96
C TYR A 326 11.96 -5.59 -8.87
N TRP A 327 12.47 -6.78 -8.59
CA TRP A 327 12.00 -7.64 -7.52
C TRP A 327 13.16 -8.49 -6.99
N LEU A 328 13.27 -8.56 -5.67
CA LEU A 328 14.26 -9.38 -4.98
C LEU A 328 13.66 -9.89 -3.66
N ASP A 329 13.59 -11.21 -3.50
CA ASP A 329 13.35 -11.86 -2.21
C ASP A 329 14.69 -11.96 -1.46
N ILE A 330 14.78 -11.30 -0.30
CA ILE A 330 16.00 -11.30 0.53
C ILE A 330 15.97 -12.56 1.40
N GLY A 331 16.13 -13.73 0.78
CA GLY A 331 16.01 -15.04 1.43
C GLY A 331 17.29 -15.58 2.04
N LYS A 332 18.46 -15.19 1.55
CA LYS A 332 19.79 -15.72 1.91
C LYS A 332 20.86 -14.61 1.86
N PRO A 333 22.07 -14.85 2.40
CA PRO A 333 23.13 -13.82 2.48
C PRO A 333 23.45 -13.13 1.16
N GLU A 334 23.54 -13.89 0.06
CA GLU A 334 23.85 -13.33 -1.26
C GLU A 334 22.74 -12.35 -1.74
N ASP A 335 21.47 -12.66 -1.44
CA ASP A 335 20.35 -11.76 -1.76
C ASP A 335 20.42 -10.49 -0.91
N PHE A 336 20.84 -10.61 0.36
CA PHE A 336 21.00 -9.47 1.24
C PHE A 336 22.15 -8.54 0.78
N GLU A 337 23.30 -9.11 0.37
CA GLU A 337 24.40 -8.35 -0.22
C GLU A 337 23.98 -7.67 -1.51
N LYS A 338 23.25 -8.38 -2.37
CA LYS A 338 22.68 -7.83 -3.59
C LYS A 338 21.74 -6.68 -3.30
N ALA A 339 20.82 -6.81 -2.33
CA ALA A 339 19.93 -5.74 -1.92
C ALA A 339 20.70 -4.48 -1.47
N GLN A 340 21.80 -4.63 -0.69
CA GLN A 340 22.66 -3.53 -0.26
C GLN A 340 23.32 -2.80 -1.43
N ALA A 341 23.65 -3.49 -2.49
CA ALA A 341 24.22 -2.89 -3.70
C ALA A 341 23.14 -2.17 -4.51
N ASP A 342 22.02 -2.85 -4.74
CA ASP A 342 20.94 -2.41 -5.64
C ASP A 342 20.21 -1.18 -5.10
N ILE A 343 19.98 -1.08 -3.77
CA ILE A 343 19.22 0.00 -3.14
C ILE A 343 19.74 1.40 -3.46
N LYS A 344 21.03 1.52 -3.77
CA LYS A 344 21.68 2.81 -4.11
C LYS A 344 21.19 3.37 -5.45
N HIS A 345 20.57 2.53 -6.27
CA HIS A 345 20.12 2.85 -7.64
C HIS A 345 18.61 2.67 -7.83
N LEU A 346 17.89 2.28 -6.77
CA LEU A 346 16.45 2.08 -6.81
C LEU A 346 15.69 3.32 -6.32
N GLU A 347 14.69 3.72 -7.08
CA GLU A 347 13.67 4.68 -6.66
C GLU A 347 12.47 3.92 -6.06
N LEU A 348 12.52 3.71 -4.75
CA LEU A 348 11.47 3.02 -3.99
C LEU A 348 10.36 3.96 -3.52
#